data_f6a1450a1331f5f0d04e8a3fe061f86c
#
_entry.id   f6a1450a1331f5f0d04e8a3fe061f86c
#
_cell.length_a   1.000
_cell.length_b   1.000
_cell.length_c   1.000
_cell.angle_alpha   90.00
_cell.angle_beta   90.00
_cell.angle_gamma   90.00
#
_symmetry.space_group_name_H-M   'P 1'
#
loop_
_entity.id
_entity.type
_entity.pdbx_description
1 polymer ?
#
loop_
_entity_poly.entity_id
_entity_poly.type
_entity_poly.pdbx_seq_one_letter_code
_entity_poly.pdbx_strand_id
1 'polypeptide(L)'
;QTAVDAYSASQLDLRGSARFMSMGGAFTALGGDISTLNQNPGGIGVYRSSDISLTLDLEPQSTKSSVGSLTDKNSQTKFGVNNFGYIGSVNTGSSAMPFFNWGVSFSRAASFDRRYGGRLGEIGTSYTNMVADYTTYDGFTQGDLLNNNPYFDSDAPWSSILMFDGFGINPTGPGANSYTGLFNYGSTTGEGWYDIEEKGHVDEYSLNFGGNVMNILYWGIGFGITDIDFKQYAYYGEAFNAPNVPSFTPKPTPDDPNAGDYGYYSGKDYPQNTGDYGLTNYKHIWGSGFNFKAGVIIKPVNEFRLGIAVHTPTYYNLSYEGNATMAFGYDSPQYTQNEANKFNNGQTSTEWEDFDWKLQTPWRFMVGAAGVIGGRAIISADYEYRAYSDMKVKDWNGNNYNAYNDNIKTFYKGVNIIRLGAEYRVTPAFSIRAGYSYESSPVQTQLIDPANNSEVIYVPTSGAYDTETQPSFTLDRSTNYITCGLGYRYKNFYADLAYVYRHRESDYQAFTNYEELMNPGSFVYAPKAKVTYNNSQLVLTLGVRF
;
A
#
# COMPACT_ATOMS: atom_id res chain seq x y z
N GLN A 1 6.65 -7.77 -0.26
CA GLN A 1 7.32 -7.35 -1.52
C GLN A 1 7.76 -5.91 -1.39
N THR A 2 9.06 -5.67 -1.40
CA THR A 2 9.62 -4.35 -1.05
C THR A 2 9.21 -3.22 -1.99
N ALA A 3 8.94 -3.49 -3.27
CA ALA A 3 8.41 -2.47 -4.19
C ALA A 3 7.01 -2.01 -3.81
N VAL A 4 6.14 -2.94 -3.38
CA VAL A 4 4.79 -2.63 -2.90
C VAL A 4 4.85 -1.92 -1.54
N ASP A 5 5.78 -2.32 -0.67
CA ASP A 5 6.00 -1.67 0.62
C ASP A 5 6.50 -0.23 0.45
N ALA A 6 7.43 -0.01 -0.50
CA ALA A 6 7.90 1.34 -0.84
C ALA A 6 6.75 2.23 -1.36
N TYR A 7 5.87 1.68 -2.19
CA TYR A 7 4.67 2.39 -2.64
C TYR A 7 3.71 2.68 -1.49
N SER A 8 3.43 1.69 -0.63
CA SER A 8 2.56 1.89 0.53
C SER A 8 3.06 3.00 1.44
N ALA A 9 4.35 3.02 1.76
CA ALA A 9 4.96 4.07 2.56
C ALA A 9 5.03 5.44 1.86
N SER A 10 4.85 5.50 0.55
CA SER A 10 4.87 6.73 -0.25
C SER A 10 3.48 7.27 -0.57
N GLN A 11 2.42 6.56 -0.20
CA GLN A 11 1.04 6.98 -0.46
C GLN A 11 0.67 8.25 0.30
N LEU A 12 -0.15 9.07 -0.36
CA LEU A 12 -0.75 10.27 0.20
C LEU A 12 -2.23 10.28 -0.18
N ASP A 13 -3.08 10.59 0.80
CA ASP A 13 -4.51 10.72 0.61
C ASP A 13 -4.92 12.20 0.43
N LEU A 14 -6.12 12.43 -0.10
CA LEU A 14 -6.75 13.73 -0.02
C LEU A 14 -7.22 13.95 1.43
N ARG A 15 -6.41 14.65 2.22
CA ARG A 15 -6.69 14.96 3.62
C ARG A 15 -6.29 16.39 3.96
N GLY A 16 -7.00 16.98 4.89
CA GLY A 16 -6.77 18.33 5.36
C GLY A 16 -7.98 18.86 6.10
N SER A 17 -8.16 20.18 6.06
CA SER A 17 -9.35 20.84 6.61
C SER A 17 -10.61 20.49 5.82
N ALA A 18 -11.78 20.66 6.43
CA ALA A 18 -13.05 20.43 5.75
C ALA A 18 -13.22 21.34 4.51
N ARG A 19 -12.76 22.58 4.58
CA ARG A 19 -12.79 23.50 3.44
C ARG A 19 -11.92 22.99 2.29
N PHE A 20 -10.69 22.59 2.59
CA PHE A 20 -9.75 22.02 1.62
C PHE A 20 -10.32 20.76 0.95
N MET A 21 -10.80 19.82 1.75
CA MET A 21 -11.33 18.56 1.24
C MET A 21 -12.62 18.73 0.45
N SER A 22 -13.53 19.64 0.88
CA SER A 22 -14.79 19.90 0.19
C SER A 22 -14.61 20.50 -1.21
N MET A 23 -13.45 21.06 -1.49
CA MET A 23 -13.07 21.61 -2.80
C MET A 23 -12.10 20.67 -3.56
N GLY A 24 -12.11 19.36 -3.24
CA GLY A 24 -11.27 18.38 -3.92
C GLY A 24 -9.77 18.58 -3.70
N GLY A 25 -9.35 19.41 -2.75
CA GLY A 25 -7.95 19.76 -2.53
C GLY A 25 -7.33 20.70 -3.57
N ALA A 26 -8.14 21.40 -4.37
CA ALA A 26 -7.69 22.33 -5.41
C ALA A 26 -7.25 23.68 -4.83
N PHE A 27 -6.16 23.69 -4.07
CA PHE A 27 -5.69 24.84 -3.30
C PHE A 27 -4.30 25.35 -3.70
N THR A 28 -3.69 24.79 -4.73
CA THR A 28 -2.34 25.22 -5.14
C THR A 28 -2.24 26.71 -5.44
N ALA A 29 -3.31 27.33 -5.96
CA ALA A 29 -3.39 28.76 -6.24
C ALA A 29 -4.20 29.57 -5.22
N LEU A 30 -4.96 28.93 -4.31
CA LEU A 30 -5.87 29.63 -3.42
C LEU A 30 -5.20 30.16 -2.15
N GLY A 31 -4.50 29.31 -1.43
CA GLY A 31 -3.95 29.64 -0.12
C GLY A 31 -5.01 29.95 0.95
N GLY A 32 -4.58 30.46 2.09
CA GLY A 32 -5.48 30.89 3.16
C GLY A 32 -6.25 29.78 3.88
N ASP A 33 -5.71 28.57 3.85
CA ASP A 33 -6.17 27.40 4.58
C ASP A 33 -4.96 26.68 5.18
N ILE A 34 -5.10 26.13 6.40
CA ILE A 34 -3.99 25.47 7.07
C ILE A 34 -3.44 24.27 6.29
N SER A 35 -4.28 23.61 5.51
CA SER A 35 -3.89 22.46 4.69
C SER A 35 -2.90 22.84 3.58
N THR A 36 -2.83 24.12 3.21
CA THR A 36 -1.88 24.60 2.21
C THR A 36 -0.43 24.49 2.66
N LEU A 37 -0.18 24.42 3.98
CA LEU A 37 1.16 24.17 4.52
C LEU A 37 1.76 22.86 4.00
N ASN A 38 0.90 21.86 3.72
CA ASN A 38 1.30 20.55 3.22
C ASN A 38 1.09 20.38 1.71
N GLN A 39 0.62 21.41 1.01
CA GLN A 39 0.45 21.38 -0.45
C GLN A 39 1.28 22.48 -1.13
N ASN A 40 0.85 23.74 -1.06
CA ASN A 40 1.62 24.87 -1.52
C ASN A 40 1.91 25.81 -0.34
N PRO A 41 3.11 25.77 0.24
CA PRO A 41 3.45 26.63 1.39
C PRO A 41 3.37 28.13 1.07
N GLY A 42 3.38 28.53 -0.20
CA GLY A 42 3.09 29.91 -0.61
C GLY A 42 1.73 30.40 -0.14
N GLY A 43 0.80 29.49 0.12
CA GLY A 43 -0.51 29.80 0.68
C GLY A 43 -0.48 30.41 2.08
N ILE A 44 0.61 30.24 2.84
CA ILE A 44 0.79 30.91 4.13
C ILE A 44 0.89 32.43 3.97
N GLY A 45 1.45 32.89 2.86
CA GLY A 45 1.59 34.34 2.56
C GLY A 45 0.25 35.06 2.37
N VAL A 46 -0.82 34.34 2.14
CA VAL A 46 -2.19 34.88 1.98
C VAL A 46 -2.80 35.33 3.31
N TYR A 47 -2.32 34.80 4.44
CA TYR A 47 -2.84 35.12 5.75
C TYR A 47 -2.53 36.57 6.15
N ARG A 48 -3.55 37.23 6.74
CA ARG A 48 -3.47 38.60 7.28
C ARG A 48 -3.85 38.66 8.76
N SER A 49 -4.18 37.53 9.34
CA SER A 49 -4.51 37.35 10.76
C SER A 49 -4.04 35.96 11.19
N SER A 50 -3.79 35.82 12.47
CA SER A 50 -3.44 34.52 13.04
C SER A 50 -4.65 33.58 13.00
N ASP A 51 -4.38 32.28 12.91
CA ASP A 51 -5.40 31.23 12.75
C ASP A 51 -5.03 30.02 13.59
N ILE A 52 -5.99 29.45 14.30
CA ILE A 52 -5.87 28.18 14.98
C ILE A 52 -7.05 27.29 14.56
N SER A 53 -6.79 26.06 14.17
CA SER A 53 -7.87 25.15 13.74
C SER A 53 -7.59 23.70 14.10
N LEU A 54 -8.69 22.96 14.25
CA LEU A 54 -8.73 21.52 14.48
C LEU A 54 -9.71 20.88 13.50
N THR A 55 -9.31 19.80 12.87
CA THR A 55 -10.15 19.01 11.96
C THR A 55 -10.27 17.58 12.44
N LEU A 56 -11.51 17.14 12.61
CA LEU A 56 -11.89 15.77 12.97
C LEU A 56 -12.59 15.11 11.79
N ASP A 57 -12.47 13.80 11.68
CA ASP A 57 -13.14 13.03 10.65
C ASP A 57 -13.75 11.72 11.17
N LEU A 58 -14.82 11.32 10.51
CA LEU A 58 -15.48 10.04 10.67
C LEU A 58 -15.51 9.36 9.30
N GLU A 59 -14.99 8.13 9.22
CA GLU A 59 -14.77 7.40 7.98
C GLU A 59 -15.49 6.04 7.96
N PRO A 60 -16.74 5.95 7.55
CA PRO A 60 -17.34 4.69 7.12
C PRO A 60 -16.68 4.20 5.84
N GLN A 61 -16.14 2.99 5.88
CA GLN A 61 -15.43 2.36 4.77
C GLN A 61 -16.11 1.06 4.36
N SER A 62 -16.09 0.76 3.07
CA SER A 62 -16.57 -0.50 2.50
C SER A 62 -15.62 -0.97 1.42
N THR A 63 -15.21 -2.22 1.50
CA THR A 63 -14.44 -2.90 0.45
C THR A 63 -15.27 -4.03 -0.14
N LYS A 64 -15.11 -4.24 -1.44
CA LYS A 64 -15.76 -5.31 -2.18
C LYS A 64 -14.70 -6.07 -2.97
N SER A 65 -14.58 -7.38 -2.70
CA SER A 65 -13.78 -8.31 -3.48
C SER A 65 -14.65 -9.03 -4.48
N SER A 66 -14.22 -9.14 -5.73
CA SER A 66 -15.00 -9.76 -6.82
C SER A 66 -14.13 -10.67 -7.68
N VAL A 67 -14.62 -11.90 -7.90
CA VAL A 67 -14.05 -12.88 -8.83
C VAL A 67 -15.20 -13.50 -9.60
N GLY A 68 -15.34 -13.18 -10.89
CA GLY A 68 -16.51 -13.59 -11.67
C GLY A 68 -17.81 -13.12 -11.02
N SER A 69 -18.68 -14.06 -10.67
CA SER A 69 -19.95 -13.79 -9.97
C SER A 69 -19.83 -13.77 -8.45
N LEU A 70 -18.71 -14.21 -7.89
CA LEU A 70 -18.45 -14.19 -6.45
C LEU A 70 -18.18 -12.78 -5.99
N THR A 71 -18.80 -12.40 -4.89
CA THR A 71 -18.62 -11.08 -4.28
C THR A 71 -18.63 -11.20 -2.78
N ASP A 72 -17.60 -10.66 -2.14
CA ASP A 72 -17.47 -10.57 -0.69
C ASP A 72 -17.24 -9.12 -0.28
N LYS A 73 -17.81 -8.72 0.86
CA LYS A 73 -17.77 -7.33 1.34
C LYS A 73 -17.28 -7.28 2.79
N ASN A 74 -16.47 -6.27 3.06
CA ASN A 74 -16.06 -5.90 4.41
C ASN A 74 -16.40 -4.43 4.65
N SER A 75 -16.73 -4.08 5.89
CA SER A 75 -17.00 -2.70 6.28
C SER A 75 -16.44 -2.42 7.66
N GLN A 76 -15.99 -1.19 7.86
CA GLN A 76 -15.54 -0.66 9.14
C GLN A 76 -15.79 0.83 9.21
N THR A 77 -15.75 1.40 10.41
CA THR A 77 -15.84 2.84 10.62
C THR A 77 -14.69 3.28 11.49
N LYS A 78 -14.02 4.35 11.08
CA LYS A 78 -12.90 4.96 11.81
C LYS A 78 -13.24 6.38 12.21
N PHE A 79 -12.65 6.82 13.31
CA PHE A 79 -12.67 8.19 13.77
C PHE A 79 -11.24 8.67 13.92
N GLY A 80 -10.96 9.90 13.50
CA GLY A 80 -9.60 10.43 13.53
C GLY A 80 -9.51 11.94 13.61
N VAL A 81 -8.26 12.39 13.74
CA VAL A 81 -7.86 13.79 13.62
C VAL A 81 -7.11 13.94 12.30
N ASN A 82 -7.64 14.75 11.39
CA ASN A 82 -6.97 15.01 10.12
C ASN A 82 -5.87 16.04 10.21
N ASN A 83 -6.13 17.09 11.01
CA ASN A 83 -5.28 18.27 10.98
C ASN A 83 -5.48 19.08 12.28
N PHE A 84 -4.40 19.63 12.75
CA PHE A 84 -4.39 20.63 13.81
C PHE A 84 -3.23 21.59 13.55
N GLY A 85 -3.44 22.88 13.73
CA GLY A 85 -2.33 23.79 13.57
C GLY A 85 -2.60 25.22 13.97
N TYR A 86 -1.52 25.98 13.94
CA TYR A 86 -1.48 27.40 14.26
C TYR A 86 -0.69 28.14 13.19
N ILE A 87 -1.23 29.27 12.74
CA ILE A 87 -0.53 30.23 11.91
C ILE A 87 -0.47 31.57 12.63
N GLY A 88 0.76 32.06 12.80
CA GLY A 88 1.03 33.39 13.32
C GLY A 88 1.23 34.36 12.14
N SER A 89 0.45 35.44 12.11
CA SER A 89 0.56 36.49 11.11
C SER A 89 1.10 37.76 11.72
N VAL A 90 2.21 38.25 11.17
CA VAL A 90 2.90 39.45 11.65
C VAL A 90 2.77 40.55 10.59
N ASN A 91 2.13 41.64 10.96
CA ASN A 91 2.15 42.84 10.14
C ASN A 91 3.52 43.51 10.31
N THR A 92 4.27 43.63 9.21
CA THR A 92 5.63 44.19 9.23
C THR A 92 5.67 45.70 9.22
N GLY A 93 4.56 46.38 8.89
CA GLY A 93 4.50 47.81 8.65
C GLY A 93 5.15 48.25 7.34
N SER A 94 5.69 47.33 6.53
CA SER A 94 6.30 47.60 5.24
C SER A 94 5.28 47.49 4.12
N SER A 95 5.30 48.46 3.19
CA SER A 95 4.48 48.37 1.99
C SER A 95 4.95 47.33 0.99
N ALA A 96 6.26 47.03 1.00
CA ALA A 96 6.84 46.03 0.11
C ALA A 96 6.52 44.59 0.57
N MET A 97 6.56 44.33 1.88
CA MET A 97 6.21 43.02 2.45
C MET A 97 5.30 43.22 3.67
N PRO A 98 4.00 43.48 3.46
CA PRO A 98 3.09 43.86 4.55
C PRO A 98 2.88 42.77 5.61
N PHE A 99 3.02 41.52 5.25
CA PHE A 99 2.88 40.39 6.18
C PHE A 99 4.02 39.39 6.04
N PHE A 100 4.53 38.97 7.19
CA PHE A 100 5.37 37.80 7.34
C PHE A 100 4.64 36.80 8.25
N ASN A 101 4.53 35.57 7.81
CA ASN A 101 3.75 34.55 8.47
C ASN A 101 4.62 33.33 8.77
N TRP A 102 4.31 32.67 9.86
CA TRP A 102 4.87 31.38 10.21
C TRP A 102 3.76 30.43 10.67
N GLY A 103 3.99 29.14 10.58
CA GLY A 103 2.97 28.17 10.98
C GLY A 103 3.57 26.86 11.39
N VAL A 104 2.87 26.20 12.32
CA VAL A 104 3.13 24.82 12.72
C VAL A 104 1.86 24.02 12.55
N SER A 105 1.98 22.82 12.05
CA SER A 105 0.81 21.95 11.88
C SER A 105 1.16 20.49 12.09
N PHE A 106 0.15 19.77 12.58
CA PHE A 106 0.03 18.32 12.47
C PHE A 106 -0.96 18.01 11.36
N SER A 107 -0.62 17.07 10.49
CA SER A 107 -1.52 16.62 9.43
C SER A 107 -1.38 15.13 9.22
N ARG A 108 -2.50 14.42 9.16
CA ARG A 108 -2.53 13.06 8.66
C ARG A 108 -2.38 13.08 7.14
N ALA A 109 -1.28 12.56 6.63
CA ALA A 109 -1.00 12.53 5.20
C ALA A 109 -1.63 11.32 4.50
N ALA A 110 -1.70 10.19 5.20
CA ALA A 110 -2.37 8.97 4.72
C ALA A 110 -2.89 8.14 5.90
N SER A 111 -3.95 7.37 5.66
CA SER A 111 -4.44 6.34 6.57
C SER A 111 -4.41 5.00 5.85
N PHE A 112 -3.81 3.99 6.49
CA PHE A 112 -3.73 2.64 5.94
C PHE A 112 -4.89 1.75 6.38
N ASP A 113 -5.73 2.22 7.29
CA ASP A 113 -6.82 1.43 7.85
C ASP A 113 -7.77 0.94 6.75
N ARG A 114 -7.61 -0.32 6.34
CA ARG A 114 -8.55 -1.01 5.45
C ARG A 114 -8.51 -2.51 5.68
N ARG A 115 -9.63 -3.17 5.42
CA ARG A 115 -9.73 -4.62 5.39
C ARG A 115 -10.46 -5.06 4.14
N TYR A 116 -9.90 -6.02 3.44
CA TYR A 116 -10.48 -6.60 2.24
C TYR A 116 -10.11 -8.06 2.11
N GLY A 117 -10.99 -8.83 1.53
CA GLY A 117 -10.78 -10.25 1.35
C GLY A 117 -12.03 -10.92 0.79
N GLY A 118 -11.90 -12.20 0.52
CA GLY A 118 -12.99 -13.00 0.02
C GLY A 118 -12.53 -14.28 -0.64
N ARG A 119 -13.48 -14.93 -1.28
CA ARG A 119 -13.27 -16.16 -2.04
C ARG A 119 -12.66 -15.84 -3.40
N LEU A 120 -11.66 -16.62 -3.78
CA LEU A 120 -11.08 -16.61 -5.12
C LEU A 120 -11.81 -17.57 -6.08
N GLY A 121 -12.68 -18.43 -5.51
CA GLY A 121 -13.38 -19.45 -6.24
C GLY A 121 -12.48 -20.63 -6.60
N GLU A 122 -12.83 -21.33 -7.66
CA GLU A 122 -12.03 -22.44 -8.17
C GLU A 122 -10.67 -21.94 -8.68
N ILE A 123 -9.61 -22.60 -8.23
CA ILE A 123 -8.23 -22.30 -8.61
C ILE A 123 -7.69 -23.44 -9.48
N GLY A 124 -6.94 -23.09 -10.52
CA GLY A 124 -6.33 -24.04 -11.46
C GLY A 124 -4.85 -24.32 -11.18
N THR A 125 -4.33 -23.83 -10.07
CA THR A 125 -2.94 -23.98 -9.66
C THR A 125 -2.81 -23.69 -8.17
N SER A 126 -1.63 -23.91 -7.58
CA SER A 126 -1.35 -23.62 -6.17
C SER A 126 -0.04 -22.85 -6.00
N TYR A 127 0.01 -22.03 -4.97
CA TYR A 127 1.26 -21.39 -4.54
C TYR A 127 2.33 -22.43 -4.17
N THR A 128 1.92 -23.57 -3.62
CA THR A 128 2.85 -24.65 -3.29
C THR A 128 3.57 -25.21 -4.52
N ASN A 129 2.92 -25.20 -5.69
CA ASN A 129 3.55 -25.64 -6.95
C ASN A 129 4.62 -24.66 -7.41
N MET A 130 4.37 -23.35 -7.27
CA MET A 130 5.38 -22.33 -7.56
C MET A 130 6.62 -22.50 -6.67
N VAL A 131 6.41 -22.66 -5.37
CA VAL A 131 7.53 -22.86 -4.42
C VAL A 131 8.29 -24.15 -4.74
N ALA A 132 7.58 -25.23 -5.09
CA ALA A 132 8.22 -26.51 -5.46
C ALA A 132 9.08 -26.38 -6.72
N ASP A 133 8.57 -25.68 -7.74
CA ASP A 133 9.29 -25.45 -9.00
C ASP A 133 10.58 -24.67 -8.77
N TYR A 134 10.53 -23.54 -8.04
CA TYR A 134 11.70 -22.73 -7.72
C TYR A 134 12.69 -23.46 -6.83
N THR A 135 12.23 -24.15 -5.77
CA THR A 135 13.10 -24.91 -4.87
C THR A 135 13.83 -26.03 -5.61
N THR A 136 13.16 -26.68 -6.56
CA THR A 136 13.75 -27.70 -7.42
C THR A 136 14.78 -27.12 -8.38
N TYR A 137 14.44 -26.01 -9.03
CA TYR A 137 15.32 -25.36 -10.01
C TYR A 137 16.61 -24.85 -9.37
N ASP A 138 16.50 -24.24 -8.19
CA ASP A 138 17.64 -23.73 -7.43
C ASP A 138 18.48 -24.85 -6.81
N GLY A 139 17.97 -26.07 -6.79
CA GLY A 139 18.71 -27.29 -6.40
C GLY A 139 18.90 -27.45 -4.89
N PHE A 140 18.07 -26.81 -4.07
CA PHE A 140 18.15 -26.95 -2.61
C PHE A 140 17.85 -28.38 -2.18
N THR A 141 18.73 -28.90 -1.32
CA THR A 141 18.59 -30.25 -0.76
C THR A 141 17.65 -30.27 0.43
N GLN A 142 17.14 -31.45 0.78
CA GLN A 142 16.38 -31.63 2.03
C GLN A 142 17.20 -31.20 3.26
N GLY A 143 18.53 -31.39 3.23
CA GLY A 143 19.44 -30.95 4.29
C GLY A 143 19.45 -29.42 4.45
N ASP A 144 19.41 -28.68 3.35
CA ASP A 144 19.36 -27.21 3.38
C ASP A 144 18.06 -26.70 4.01
N LEU A 145 16.94 -27.41 3.78
CA LEU A 145 15.63 -27.06 4.30
C LEU A 145 15.40 -27.53 5.76
N LEU A 146 16.21 -28.47 6.27
CA LEU A 146 16.06 -29.09 7.60
C LEU A 146 17.25 -28.82 8.53
N ASN A 147 18.14 -27.92 8.19
CA ASN A 147 19.26 -27.55 9.04
C ASN A 147 18.80 -27.14 10.45
N ASN A 148 19.69 -27.14 11.44
CA ASN A 148 19.34 -26.79 12.83
C ASN A 148 18.68 -25.41 12.98
N ASN A 149 19.02 -24.48 12.10
CA ASN A 149 18.39 -23.18 12.00
C ASN A 149 18.31 -22.78 10.52
N PRO A 150 17.41 -23.42 9.74
CA PRO A 150 17.43 -23.26 8.28
C PRO A 150 17.20 -21.82 7.83
N TYR A 151 16.46 -21.03 8.61
CA TYR A 151 16.16 -19.65 8.27
C TYR A 151 17.39 -18.71 8.31
N PHE A 152 18.45 -19.04 9.05
CA PHE A 152 19.65 -18.22 9.18
C PHE A 152 20.94 -18.93 8.72
N ASP A 153 20.94 -20.25 8.68
CA ASP A 153 22.12 -21.06 8.39
C ASP A 153 22.09 -21.68 6.97
N SER A 154 21.00 -21.48 6.23
CA SER A 154 20.82 -21.94 4.86
C SER A 154 20.62 -20.75 3.92
N ASP A 155 21.04 -20.91 2.66
CA ASP A 155 20.73 -19.97 1.58
C ASP A 155 19.35 -20.26 0.93
N ALA A 156 18.59 -21.20 1.45
CA ALA A 156 17.27 -21.54 0.93
C ALA A 156 16.26 -20.42 1.25
N PRO A 157 15.37 -20.09 0.30
CA PRO A 157 14.32 -19.11 0.52
C PRO A 157 13.42 -19.50 1.72
N TRP A 158 13.08 -18.55 2.54
CA TRP A 158 12.21 -18.79 3.71
C TRP A 158 10.86 -19.39 3.32
N SER A 159 10.34 -19.04 2.15
CA SER A 159 9.14 -19.67 1.58
C SER A 159 9.33 -21.16 1.31
N SER A 160 10.50 -21.55 0.82
CA SER A 160 10.84 -22.98 0.58
C SER A 160 10.95 -23.75 1.88
N ILE A 161 11.60 -23.17 2.88
CA ILE A 161 11.75 -23.79 4.22
C ILE A 161 10.38 -23.93 4.88
N LEU A 162 9.57 -22.86 4.91
CA LEU A 162 8.23 -22.87 5.53
C LEU A 162 7.29 -23.87 4.86
N MET A 163 7.28 -23.89 3.51
CA MET A 163 6.44 -24.82 2.76
C MET A 163 6.91 -26.27 2.89
N PHE A 164 8.21 -26.50 3.02
CA PHE A 164 8.74 -27.84 3.28
C PHE A 164 8.36 -28.31 4.69
N ASP A 165 8.55 -27.49 5.70
CA ASP A 165 8.22 -27.82 7.09
C ASP A 165 6.70 -28.01 7.31
N GLY A 166 5.88 -27.23 6.57
CA GLY A 166 4.42 -27.36 6.53
C GLY A 166 3.90 -28.40 5.52
N PHE A 167 4.77 -29.19 4.90
CA PHE A 167 4.42 -30.23 3.91
C PHE A 167 3.65 -29.70 2.68
N GLY A 168 3.72 -28.41 2.40
CA GLY A 168 3.17 -27.82 1.17
C GLY A 168 3.99 -28.18 -0.06
N ILE A 169 5.30 -28.39 0.10
CA ILE A 169 6.19 -29.02 -0.90
C ILE A 169 6.81 -30.28 -0.33
N ASN A 170 6.89 -31.30 -1.17
CA ASN A 170 7.37 -32.61 -0.73
C ASN A 170 8.36 -33.18 -1.75
N PRO A 171 9.46 -33.85 -1.32
CA PRO A 171 10.39 -34.48 -2.24
C PRO A 171 9.69 -35.51 -3.13
N THR A 172 10.10 -35.62 -4.37
CA THR A 172 9.54 -36.59 -5.34
C THR A 172 9.93 -38.04 -5.04
N GLY A 173 10.87 -38.23 -4.12
CA GLY A 173 11.34 -39.54 -3.67
C GLY A 173 12.38 -39.45 -2.55
N PRO A 174 12.80 -40.58 -1.96
CA PRO A 174 13.81 -40.59 -0.93
C PRO A 174 15.12 -39.96 -1.38
N GLY A 175 15.61 -38.96 -0.63
CA GLY A 175 16.85 -38.25 -0.96
C GLY A 175 16.80 -37.40 -2.23
N ALA A 176 15.64 -37.23 -2.85
CA ALA A 176 15.50 -36.39 -4.03
C ALA A 176 15.61 -34.91 -3.67
N ASN A 177 16.24 -34.13 -4.55
CA ASN A 177 16.31 -32.67 -4.50
C ASN A 177 15.28 -32.01 -5.44
N SER A 178 14.33 -32.78 -5.93
CA SER A 178 13.17 -32.31 -6.68
C SER A 178 11.93 -32.41 -5.83
N TYR A 179 11.09 -31.40 -5.93
CA TYR A 179 9.92 -31.23 -5.08
C TYR A 179 8.66 -31.12 -5.93
N THR A 180 7.54 -31.50 -5.35
CA THR A 180 6.21 -31.31 -5.93
C THR A 180 5.31 -30.59 -4.93
N GLY A 181 4.44 -29.71 -5.45
CA GLY A 181 3.40 -29.05 -4.66
C GLY A 181 2.17 -29.93 -4.49
N LEU A 182 1.16 -29.39 -3.85
CA LEU A 182 -0.08 -30.09 -3.52
C LEU A 182 -1.03 -30.25 -4.71
N PHE A 183 -0.93 -29.37 -5.72
CA PHE A 183 -1.83 -29.37 -6.86
C PHE A 183 -1.31 -30.24 -8.01
N ASN A 184 -2.02 -31.32 -8.29
CA ASN A 184 -1.75 -32.16 -9.46
C ASN A 184 -2.70 -31.76 -10.59
N TYR A 185 -2.14 -31.19 -11.67
CA TYR A 185 -2.90 -30.65 -12.81
C TYR A 185 -3.82 -31.66 -13.52
N GLY A 186 -3.64 -32.94 -13.29
CA GLY A 186 -4.48 -34.00 -13.88
C GLY A 186 -5.69 -34.41 -13.05
N SER A 187 -5.71 -34.13 -11.76
CA SER A 187 -6.69 -34.69 -10.84
C SER A 187 -7.18 -33.76 -9.73
N THR A 188 -6.35 -32.77 -9.31
CA THR A 188 -6.70 -31.91 -8.20
C THR A 188 -7.67 -30.81 -8.63
N THR A 189 -8.68 -30.56 -7.79
CA THR A 189 -9.48 -29.34 -7.83
C THR A 189 -9.27 -28.58 -6.53
N GLY A 190 -9.32 -27.26 -6.60
CA GLY A 190 -9.04 -26.43 -5.42
C GLY A 190 -9.87 -25.17 -5.38
N GLU A 191 -10.03 -24.62 -4.19
CA GLU A 191 -10.62 -23.33 -3.92
C GLU A 191 -9.65 -22.47 -3.12
N GLY A 192 -9.64 -21.16 -3.38
CA GLY A 192 -8.78 -20.22 -2.69
C GLY A 192 -9.57 -19.09 -2.02
N TRP A 193 -8.99 -18.51 -0.98
CA TRP A 193 -9.52 -17.32 -0.31
C TRP A 193 -8.40 -16.51 0.34
N TYR A 194 -8.70 -15.26 0.61
CA TYR A 194 -7.74 -14.34 1.21
C TYR A 194 -8.42 -13.34 2.14
N ASP A 195 -7.65 -12.79 3.07
CA ASP A 195 -8.06 -11.69 3.95
C ASP A 195 -6.84 -10.83 4.28
N ILE A 196 -6.93 -9.55 3.97
CA ILE A 196 -5.88 -8.56 4.21
C ILE A 196 -6.41 -7.51 5.16
N GLU A 197 -5.74 -7.32 6.27
CA GLU A 197 -6.00 -6.24 7.22
C GLU A 197 -4.79 -5.33 7.28
N GLU A 198 -5.00 -4.05 6.98
CA GLU A 198 -3.99 -2.99 7.05
C GLU A 198 -4.39 -1.97 8.10
N LYS A 199 -3.42 -1.49 8.86
CA LYS A 199 -3.58 -0.48 9.92
C LYS A 199 -2.42 0.48 9.92
N GLY A 200 -2.71 1.71 10.36
CA GLY A 200 -1.68 2.70 10.60
C GLY A 200 -1.84 3.96 9.77
N HIS A 201 -0.79 4.72 9.72
CA HIS A 201 -0.84 6.08 9.19
C HIS A 201 0.52 6.60 8.73
N VAL A 202 0.46 7.68 7.95
CA VAL A 202 1.55 8.62 7.77
C VAL A 202 1.10 9.96 8.34
N ASP A 203 1.80 10.47 9.33
CA ASP A 203 1.57 11.78 9.93
C ASP A 203 2.73 12.71 9.60
N GLU A 204 2.43 13.98 9.38
CA GLU A 204 3.44 15.01 9.11
C GLU A 204 3.29 16.17 10.08
N TYR A 205 4.39 16.51 10.72
CA TYR A 205 4.58 17.72 11.52
C TYR A 205 5.34 18.72 10.68
N SER A 206 4.77 19.90 10.46
CA SER A 206 5.38 20.89 9.58
C SER A 206 5.67 22.22 10.28
N LEU A 207 6.78 22.83 9.90
CA LEU A 207 7.16 24.19 10.23
C LEU A 207 7.28 24.95 8.92
N ASN A 208 6.55 26.06 8.80
CA ASN A 208 6.46 26.84 7.58
C ASN A 208 6.69 28.32 7.85
N PHE A 209 7.29 28.98 6.86
CA PHE A 209 7.49 30.43 6.82
C PHE A 209 7.11 30.96 5.45
N GLY A 210 6.59 32.18 5.42
CA GLY A 210 6.26 32.81 4.15
C GLY A 210 5.83 34.25 4.33
N GLY A 211 5.52 34.86 3.22
CA GLY A 211 5.19 36.26 3.21
C GLY A 211 4.42 36.69 1.97
N ASN A 212 4.04 37.94 2.01
CA ASN A 212 3.30 38.61 1.00
C ASN A 212 4.16 39.77 0.47
N VAL A 213 4.46 39.75 -0.82
CA VAL A 213 5.20 40.82 -1.50
C VAL A 213 4.23 41.66 -2.33
N MET A 214 4.03 42.91 -1.91
CA MET A 214 3.20 43.91 -2.61
C MET A 214 1.75 43.45 -2.91
N ASN A 215 1.21 42.49 -2.18
CA ASN A 215 -0.08 41.84 -2.44
C ASN A 215 -0.22 41.20 -3.85
N ILE A 216 0.90 40.90 -4.50
CA ILE A 216 0.98 40.26 -5.82
C ILE A 216 1.61 38.89 -5.75
N LEU A 217 2.72 38.77 -5.03
CA LEU A 217 3.45 37.54 -4.87
C LEU A 217 3.36 37.03 -3.41
N TYR A 218 2.88 35.83 -3.25
CA TYR A 218 2.86 35.13 -1.99
C TYR A 218 3.86 33.96 -2.08
N TRP A 219 4.75 33.85 -1.11
CA TRP A 219 5.77 32.82 -1.11
C TRP A 219 5.77 32.06 0.21
N GLY A 220 6.28 30.87 0.19
CA GLY A 220 6.45 30.06 1.40
C GLY A 220 7.45 28.94 1.19
N ILE A 221 8.06 28.58 2.30
CA ILE A 221 8.92 27.43 2.46
C ILE A 221 8.42 26.61 3.64
N GLY A 222 8.55 25.30 3.56
CA GLY A 222 8.13 24.38 4.61
C GLY A 222 9.16 23.29 4.86
N PHE A 223 9.25 22.89 6.11
CA PHE A 223 10.00 21.75 6.55
C PHE A 223 9.05 20.75 7.20
N GLY A 224 9.01 19.52 6.73
CA GLY A 224 8.16 18.45 7.24
C GLY A 224 8.98 17.36 7.91
N ILE A 225 8.53 16.94 9.09
CA ILE A 225 8.97 15.70 9.74
C ILE A 225 7.79 14.75 9.66
N THR A 226 8.01 13.58 9.07
CA THR A 226 7.00 12.55 8.90
C THR A 226 7.24 11.38 9.82
N ASP A 227 6.16 10.81 10.31
CA ASP A 227 6.12 9.57 11.07
C ASP A 227 5.24 8.56 10.34
N ILE A 228 5.73 7.35 10.18
CA ILE A 228 4.98 6.26 9.56
C ILE A 228 4.89 5.08 10.51
N ASP A 229 3.70 4.53 10.63
CA ASP A 229 3.40 3.25 11.26
C ASP A 229 2.47 2.47 10.33
N PHE A 230 2.94 1.35 9.80
CA PHE A 230 2.17 0.49 8.89
C PHE A 230 2.24 -0.95 9.34
N LYS A 231 1.08 -1.55 9.62
CA LYS A 231 0.94 -2.96 9.97
C LYS A 231 0.04 -3.65 8.98
N GLN A 232 0.44 -4.86 8.57
CA GLN A 232 -0.38 -5.69 7.70
C GLN A 232 -0.43 -7.12 8.22
N TYR A 233 -1.63 -7.67 8.25
CA TYR A 233 -1.90 -9.09 8.37
C TYR A 233 -2.44 -9.57 7.02
N ALA A 234 -1.71 -10.46 6.36
CA ALA A 234 -2.08 -11.00 5.08
C ALA A 234 -2.31 -12.50 5.21
N TYR A 235 -3.54 -12.94 5.04
CA TYR A 235 -3.92 -14.34 5.02
C TYR A 235 -4.19 -14.78 3.58
N TYR A 236 -3.66 -15.94 3.21
CA TYR A 236 -3.97 -16.65 1.98
C TYR A 236 -4.15 -18.13 2.26
N GLY A 237 -5.23 -18.74 1.78
CA GLY A 237 -5.53 -20.14 1.99
C GLY A 237 -6.00 -20.86 0.73
N GLU A 238 -5.70 -22.14 0.66
CA GLU A 238 -6.14 -23.05 -0.39
C GLU A 238 -6.68 -24.34 0.21
N ALA A 239 -7.75 -24.88 -0.36
CA ALA A 239 -8.28 -26.18 -0.03
C ALA A 239 -8.46 -27.03 -1.28
N PHE A 240 -8.17 -28.31 -1.19
CA PHE A 240 -8.07 -29.20 -2.32
C PHE A 240 -8.86 -30.50 -2.14
N ASN A 241 -9.39 -30.99 -3.26
CA ASN A 241 -9.83 -32.35 -3.45
C ASN A 241 -8.82 -33.07 -4.34
N ALA A 242 -8.49 -34.31 -4.03
CA ALA A 242 -7.50 -35.14 -4.70
C ALA A 242 -6.10 -34.47 -4.84
N PRO A 243 -5.55 -33.81 -3.79
CA PRO A 243 -4.20 -33.26 -3.86
C PRO A 243 -3.15 -34.35 -3.74
N ASN A 244 -1.91 -33.99 -4.11
CA ASN A 244 -0.74 -34.71 -3.66
C ASN A 244 -0.59 -34.49 -2.15
N VAL A 245 -0.76 -35.55 -1.34
CA VAL A 245 -0.56 -35.44 0.10
C VAL A 245 0.78 -35.99 0.53
N PRO A 246 1.41 -35.44 1.58
CA PRO A 246 2.64 -35.98 2.11
C PRO A 246 2.43 -37.38 2.64
N SER A 247 3.46 -38.24 2.56
CA SER A 247 3.50 -39.53 3.20
C SER A 247 4.91 -39.82 3.69
N PHE A 248 5.05 -40.67 4.71
CA PHE A 248 6.36 -41.15 5.09
C PHE A 248 6.93 -42.07 4.02
N THR A 249 8.20 -41.87 3.68
CA THR A 249 8.90 -42.88 2.88
C THR A 249 8.97 -44.19 3.67
N PRO A 250 8.74 -45.34 3.01
CA PRO A 250 9.08 -46.60 3.61
C PRO A 250 10.55 -46.56 4.06
N LYS A 251 10.85 -46.93 5.29
CA LYS A 251 12.25 -47.02 5.76
C LYS A 251 13.05 -47.78 4.74
N PRO A 252 14.11 -47.22 4.18
CA PRO A 252 15.08 -48.02 3.46
C PRO A 252 15.70 -49.09 4.40
N THR A 253 16.26 -50.07 3.80
CA THR A 253 16.93 -51.20 4.49
C THR A 253 18.02 -50.72 5.46
N PRO A 254 18.43 -51.54 6.45
CA PRO A 254 19.33 -51.16 7.54
C PRO A 254 20.67 -50.52 7.18
N ASP A 255 20.97 -50.43 5.90
CA ASP A 255 22.27 -49.94 5.38
C ASP A 255 22.30 -48.41 5.12
N ASP A 256 21.20 -47.67 5.32
CA ASP A 256 21.19 -46.20 5.23
C ASP A 256 20.73 -45.58 6.55
N PRO A 257 21.68 -45.21 7.44
CA PRO A 257 21.36 -44.61 8.74
C PRO A 257 20.74 -43.20 8.65
N ASN A 258 20.78 -42.53 7.50
CA ASN A 258 20.22 -41.19 7.30
C ASN A 258 18.81 -41.20 6.71
N ALA A 259 18.30 -42.34 6.29
CA ALA A 259 17.00 -42.46 5.64
C ALA A 259 15.80 -42.45 6.60
N GLY A 260 16.04 -42.34 7.91
CA GLY A 260 15.02 -42.59 8.91
C GLY A 260 14.04 -41.48 9.21
N ASP A 261 14.42 -40.23 9.16
CA ASP A 261 13.61 -39.12 9.69
C ASP A 261 13.22 -38.03 8.68
N TYR A 262 13.75 -38.08 7.45
CA TYR A 262 13.60 -36.98 6.50
C TYR A 262 12.85 -37.33 5.21
N GLY A 263 12.24 -38.46 5.15
CA GLY A 263 11.67 -38.96 3.92
C GLY A 263 10.17 -38.70 3.76
N TYR A 264 9.78 -37.49 3.47
CA TYR A 264 8.43 -37.23 2.98
C TYR A 264 8.48 -37.12 1.46
N TYR A 265 7.56 -37.74 0.78
CA TYR A 265 7.34 -37.49 -0.63
C TYR A 265 5.84 -37.43 -0.88
N SER A 266 5.41 -36.65 -1.84
CA SER A 266 4.05 -36.66 -2.31
C SER A 266 3.88 -37.97 -3.08
N GLY A 267 3.52 -38.98 -2.40
CA GLY A 267 3.31 -40.23 -3.07
C GLY A 267 1.84 -40.48 -3.25
N LYS A 268 1.39 -40.75 -4.40
CA LYS A 268 0.13 -41.36 -4.78
C LYS A 268 -1.07 -40.42 -4.76
N ASP A 269 -1.53 -40.14 -5.95
CA ASP A 269 -2.84 -39.59 -6.24
C ASP A 269 -3.94 -40.56 -5.83
N TYR A 270 -4.60 -40.25 -4.73
CA TYR A 270 -5.84 -40.91 -4.39
C TYR A 270 -7.00 -39.94 -4.56
N PRO A 271 -8.03 -40.27 -5.31
CA PRO A 271 -9.18 -39.39 -5.50
C PRO A 271 -9.88 -38.98 -4.21
N GLN A 272 -9.68 -39.69 -3.13
CA GLN A 272 -10.26 -39.42 -1.81
C GLN A 272 -9.36 -38.58 -0.91
N ASN A 273 -8.15 -38.21 -1.35
CA ASN A 273 -7.30 -37.32 -0.57
C ASN A 273 -7.96 -35.94 -0.47
N THR A 274 -7.79 -35.31 0.67
CA THR A 274 -8.14 -33.91 0.91
C THR A 274 -6.97 -33.19 1.57
N GLY A 275 -6.90 -31.90 1.39
CA GLY A 275 -5.88 -31.10 2.02
C GLY A 275 -6.22 -29.63 1.97
N ASP A 276 -5.75 -28.92 2.97
CA ASP A 276 -5.84 -27.46 3.04
C ASP A 276 -4.63 -26.88 3.73
N TYR A 277 -4.34 -25.64 3.43
CA TYR A 277 -3.43 -24.85 4.21
C TYR A 277 -3.85 -23.37 4.23
N GLY A 278 -3.40 -22.68 5.27
CA GLY A 278 -3.54 -21.24 5.39
C GLY A 278 -2.22 -20.62 5.81
N LEU A 279 -1.78 -19.64 5.05
CA LEU A 279 -0.56 -18.88 5.27
C LEU A 279 -0.91 -17.50 5.80
N THR A 280 -0.48 -17.17 7.01
CA THR A 280 -0.62 -15.85 7.61
C THR A 280 0.72 -15.16 7.65
N ASN A 281 0.83 -14.00 7.05
CA ASN A 281 2.00 -13.14 7.12
C ASN A 281 1.66 -11.89 7.95
N TYR A 282 2.53 -11.57 8.87
CA TYR A 282 2.53 -10.31 9.59
C TYR A 282 3.73 -9.48 9.18
N LYS A 283 3.52 -8.18 8.97
CA LYS A 283 4.60 -7.21 8.84
C LYS A 283 4.25 -5.90 9.51
N HIS A 284 5.27 -5.25 10.04
CA HIS A 284 5.22 -3.93 10.61
C HIS A 284 6.37 -3.10 10.04
N ILE A 285 6.05 -1.95 9.49
CA ILE A 285 7.00 -0.96 8.97
C ILE A 285 6.75 0.33 9.72
N TRP A 286 7.80 0.87 10.35
CA TRP A 286 7.70 2.13 11.08
C TRP A 286 8.97 2.94 10.94
N GLY A 287 8.88 4.22 11.23
CA GLY A 287 10.03 5.10 11.22
C GLY A 287 9.68 6.53 10.95
N SER A 288 10.69 7.33 10.70
CA SER A 288 10.54 8.75 10.47
C SER A 288 11.31 9.24 9.26
N GLY A 289 10.87 10.35 8.71
CA GLY A 289 11.50 10.98 7.58
C GLY A 289 11.38 12.50 7.61
N PHE A 290 11.99 13.14 6.64
CA PHE A 290 11.90 14.57 6.47
C PHE A 290 11.79 14.95 5.00
N ASN A 291 11.19 16.11 4.75
CA ASN A 291 11.08 16.71 3.42
C ASN A 291 11.10 18.23 3.50
N PHE A 292 11.33 18.85 2.36
CA PHE A 292 11.24 20.29 2.16
C PHE A 292 10.19 20.62 1.11
N LYS A 293 9.54 21.75 1.29
CA LYS A 293 8.51 22.28 0.39
C LYS A 293 8.81 23.74 0.09
N ALA A 294 8.58 24.13 -1.14
CA ALA A 294 8.61 25.53 -1.55
C ALA A 294 7.46 25.81 -2.48
N GLY A 295 6.93 27.01 -2.42
CA GLY A 295 5.85 27.39 -3.31
C GLY A 295 5.59 28.87 -3.36
N VAL A 296 4.90 29.25 -4.43
CA VAL A 296 4.50 30.64 -4.70
C VAL A 296 3.06 30.67 -5.21
N ILE A 297 2.39 31.79 -4.92
CA ILE A 297 1.12 32.16 -5.53
C ILE A 297 1.29 33.55 -6.10
N ILE A 298 0.95 33.72 -7.36
CA ILE A 298 1.01 35.01 -8.06
C ILE A 298 -0.42 35.46 -8.32
N LYS A 299 -0.73 36.72 -7.94
CA LYS A 299 -2.03 37.36 -8.13
C LYS A 299 -1.85 38.58 -9.03
N PRO A 300 -1.81 38.41 -10.36
CA PRO A 300 -1.62 39.53 -11.29
C PRO A 300 -2.76 40.52 -11.23
N VAL A 301 -3.98 40.04 -11.00
CA VAL A 301 -5.20 40.83 -10.80
C VAL A 301 -5.99 40.22 -9.65
N ASN A 302 -6.97 40.95 -9.10
CA ASN A 302 -7.74 40.48 -7.94
C ASN A 302 -8.58 39.21 -8.23
N GLU A 303 -8.97 39.04 -9.48
CA GLU A 303 -9.85 37.97 -9.94
C GLU A 303 -9.12 36.70 -10.32
N PHE A 304 -7.78 36.73 -10.44
CA PHE A 304 -7.03 35.59 -10.96
C PHE A 304 -5.74 35.33 -10.16
N ARG A 305 -5.48 34.04 -9.89
CA ARG A 305 -4.28 33.55 -9.20
C ARG A 305 -3.68 32.35 -9.92
N LEU A 306 -2.36 32.28 -9.90
CA LEU A 306 -1.57 31.12 -10.32
C LEU A 306 -0.73 30.62 -9.14
N GLY A 307 -0.61 29.34 -9.00
CA GLY A 307 0.19 28.70 -7.95
C GLY A 307 1.15 27.68 -8.52
N ILE A 308 2.34 27.60 -7.94
CA ILE A 308 3.36 26.59 -8.24
C ILE A 308 3.95 26.14 -6.93
N ALA A 309 4.11 24.83 -6.77
CA ALA A 309 4.77 24.25 -5.61
C ALA A 309 5.61 23.04 -6.00
N VAL A 310 6.67 22.81 -5.22
CA VAL A 310 7.54 21.65 -5.34
C VAL A 310 7.81 21.09 -3.95
N HIS A 311 7.72 19.76 -3.84
CA HIS A 311 8.15 19.04 -2.65
C HIS A 311 9.31 18.11 -3.02
N THR A 312 10.35 18.14 -2.19
CA THR A 312 11.38 17.12 -2.27
C THR A 312 10.79 15.74 -1.92
N PRO A 313 11.45 14.66 -2.26
CA PRO A 313 11.16 13.38 -1.63
C PRO A 313 11.16 13.49 -0.10
N THR A 314 10.34 12.64 0.53
CA THR A 314 10.53 12.35 1.94
C THR A 314 11.65 11.30 2.05
N TYR A 315 12.66 11.62 2.84
CA TYR A 315 13.79 10.75 3.10
C TYR A 315 13.53 10.03 4.43
N TYR A 316 13.09 8.79 4.32
CA TYR A 316 12.75 7.93 5.45
C TYR A 316 13.92 7.08 5.92
N ASN A 317 14.04 6.94 7.23
CA ASN A 317 14.70 5.82 7.88
C ASN A 317 13.62 4.92 8.46
N LEU A 318 13.56 3.70 8.00
CA LEU A 318 12.49 2.74 8.29
C LEU A 318 13.05 1.49 8.95
N SER A 319 12.28 0.93 9.86
CA SER A 319 12.47 -0.40 10.41
C SER A 319 11.37 -1.31 9.91
N TYR A 320 11.70 -2.57 9.76
CA TYR A 320 10.78 -3.64 9.35
C TYR A 320 10.87 -4.78 10.35
N GLU A 321 9.76 -5.35 10.73
CA GLU A 321 9.70 -6.67 11.37
C GLU A 321 8.58 -7.49 10.74
N GLY A 322 8.76 -8.82 10.70
CA GLY A 322 7.76 -9.70 10.15
C GLY A 322 8.01 -11.17 10.43
N ASN A 323 6.97 -11.96 10.28
CA ASN A 323 7.05 -13.42 10.29
C ASN A 323 5.86 -14.02 9.52
N ALA A 324 5.95 -15.31 9.25
CA ALA A 324 4.87 -16.08 8.65
C ALA A 324 4.54 -17.34 9.45
N THR A 325 3.28 -17.71 9.42
CA THR A 325 2.77 -18.94 10.02
C THR A 325 1.94 -19.69 8.99
N MET A 326 2.21 -20.98 8.83
CA MET A 326 1.44 -21.88 7.99
C MET A 326 0.72 -22.90 8.87
N ALA A 327 -0.62 -22.90 8.81
CA ALA A 327 -1.45 -23.97 9.34
C ALA A 327 -1.81 -24.91 8.20
N PHE A 328 -1.88 -26.22 8.47
CA PHE A 328 -2.16 -27.20 7.43
C PHE A 328 -2.93 -28.41 7.95
N GLY A 329 -3.66 -29.05 7.04
CA GLY A 329 -4.36 -30.31 7.29
C GLY A 329 -4.39 -31.14 6.01
N TYR A 330 -3.80 -32.33 6.04
CA TYR A 330 -3.81 -33.29 4.93
C TYR A 330 -4.38 -34.61 5.40
N ASP A 331 -5.32 -35.16 4.65
CA ASP A 331 -5.94 -36.44 4.97
C ASP A 331 -5.94 -37.39 3.76
N SER A 332 -5.74 -38.66 4.07
CA SER A 332 -5.77 -39.74 3.09
C SER A 332 -6.35 -41.00 3.72
N PRO A 333 -7.21 -41.71 3.00
CA PRO A 333 -7.68 -43.04 3.44
C PRO A 333 -6.55 -44.06 3.59
N GLN A 334 -5.37 -43.74 3.05
CA GLN A 334 -4.18 -44.63 3.13
C GLN A 334 -3.29 -44.31 4.31
N TYR A 335 -3.57 -43.26 5.07
CA TYR A 335 -2.73 -42.88 6.21
C TYR A 335 -2.75 -43.93 7.30
N THR A 336 -1.56 -44.30 7.77
CA THR A 336 -1.38 -44.94 9.07
C THR A 336 -1.74 -43.97 10.19
N GLN A 337 -1.94 -44.48 11.41
CA GLN A 337 -2.23 -43.61 12.55
C GLN A 337 -1.11 -42.56 12.79
N ASN A 338 0.14 -42.92 12.54
CA ASN A 338 1.27 -41.99 12.69
C ASN A 338 1.25 -40.88 11.64
N GLU A 339 0.93 -41.21 10.38
CA GLU A 339 0.78 -40.24 9.31
C GLU A 339 -0.40 -39.32 9.58
N ALA A 340 -1.56 -39.82 9.95
CA ALA A 340 -2.72 -39.05 10.34
C ALA A 340 -2.40 -38.07 11.49
N ASN A 341 -1.71 -38.53 12.52
CA ASN A 341 -1.32 -37.70 13.66
C ASN A 341 -0.36 -36.57 13.25
N LYS A 342 0.49 -36.80 12.25
CA LYS A 342 1.47 -35.78 11.81
C LYS A 342 0.89 -34.80 10.79
N PHE A 343 0.03 -35.25 9.89
CA PHE A 343 -0.37 -34.46 8.72
C PHE A 343 -1.75 -33.82 8.83
N ASN A 344 -2.66 -34.37 9.69
CA ASN A 344 -4.05 -33.92 9.70
C ASN A 344 -4.28 -32.55 10.33
N ASN A 345 -3.44 -32.08 11.20
CA ASN A 345 -3.60 -30.77 11.84
C ASN A 345 -2.27 -30.30 12.43
N GLY A 346 -1.59 -29.46 11.68
CA GLY A 346 -0.30 -28.95 12.07
C GLY A 346 -0.16 -27.46 11.85
N GLN A 347 0.89 -26.92 12.44
CA GLN A 347 1.27 -25.51 12.27
C GLN A 347 2.78 -25.39 12.35
N THR A 348 3.34 -24.55 11.50
CA THR A 348 4.75 -24.16 11.53
C THR A 348 4.89 -22.66 11.29
N SER A 349 5.99 -22.08 11.73
CA SER A 349 6.23 -20.63 11.60
C SER A 349 7.68 -20.37 11.25
N THR A 350 7.90 -19.29 10.52
CA THR A 350 9.25 -18.76 10.32
C THR A 350 9.80 -18.18 11.62
N GLU A 351 11.07 -17.96 11.64
CA GLU A 351 11.68 -17.03 12.60
C GLU A 351 11.18 -15.59 12.33
N TRP A 352 11.46 -14.69 13.28
CA TRP A 352 11.22 -13.28 13.08
C TRP A 352 12.35 -12.68 12.24
N GLU A 353 11.96 -11.94 11.22
CA GLU A 353 12.85 -11.10 10.46
C GLU A 353 12.74 -9.67 10.94
N ASP A 354 13.86 -9.00 11.15
CA ASP A 354 13.95 -7.58 11.44
C ASP A 354 15.12 -6.95 10.69
N PHE A 355 14.90 -5.79 10.09
CA PHE A 355 15.95 -5.02 9.43
C PHE A 355 15.60 -3.55 9.30
N ASP A 356 16.62 -2.73 9.17
CA ASP A 356 16.51 -1.30 8.90
C ASP A 356 16.83 -1.00 7.43
N TRP A 357 16.09 -0.06 6.86
CA TRP A 357 16.25 0.35 5.46
C TRP A 357 15.90 1.82 5.27
N LYS A 358 16.20 2.36 4.11
CA LYS A 358 15.91 3.75 3.77
C LYS A 358 15.05 3.82 2.52
N LEU A 359 14.08 4.72 2.55
CA LEU A 359 13.20 4.99 1.42
C LEU A 359 13.26 6.46 1.05
N GLN A 360 13.40 6.70 -0.24
CA GLN A 360 13.20 8.00 -0.86
C GLN A 360 11.90 7.95 -1.64
N THR A 361 10.92 8.77 -1.24
CA THR A 361 9.61 8.86 -1.91
C THR A 361 9.71 9.69 -3.21
N PRO A 362 8.65 9.77 -4.03
CA PRO A 362 8.66 10.61 -5.22
C PRO A 362 8.81 12.10 -4.92
N TRP A 363 9.41 12.83 -5.87
CA TRP A 363 9.22 14.26 -5.99
C TRP A 363 7.75 14.58 -6.31
N ARG A 364 7.27 15.75 -5.86
CA ARG A 364 5.93 16.23 -6.17
C ARG A 364 6.03 17.61 -6.81
N PHE A 365 5.36 17.78 -7.95
CA PHE A 365 5.29 19.03 -8.69
C PHE A 365 3.83 19.41 -8.86
N MET A 366 3.47 20.63 -8.48
CA MET A 366 2.10 21.12 -8.51
C MET A 366 2.02 22.46 -9.21
N VAL A 367 0.99 22.62 -10.03
CA VAL A 367 0.59 23.89 -10.62
C VAL A 367 -0.91 24.06 -10.45
N GLY A 368 -1.36 25.28 -10.28
CA GLY A 368 -2.77 25.56 -10.11
C GLY A 368 -3.16 26.93 -10.60
N ALA A 369 -4.44 27.07 -10.90
CA ALA A 369 -5.07 28.33 -11.26
C ALA A 369 -6.39 28.49 -10.51
N ALA A 370 -6.70 29.71 -10.10
CA ALA A 370 -7.95 30.03 -9.44
C ALA A 370 -8.52 31.35 -9.91
N GLY A 371 -9.82 31.41 -10.03
CA GLY A 371 -10.58 32.60 -10.40
C GLY A 371 -11.61 32.97 -9.35
N VAL A 372 -11.78 34.28 -9.12
CA VAL A 372 -12.83 34.86 -8.27
C VAL A 372 -13.83 35.56 -9.15
N ILE A 373 -15.08 35.15 -9.14
CA ILE A 373 -16.15 35.65 -10.00
C ILE A 373 -17.15 36.45 -9.14
N GLY A 374 -17.33 37.73 -9.48
CA GLY A 374 -18.29 38.60 -8.83
C GLY A 374 -18.06 38.78 -7.31
N GLY A 375 -16.88 38.51 -6.81
CA GLY A 375 -16.53 38.59 -5.41
C GLY A 375 -17.23 37.54 -4.52
N ARG A 376 -17.98 36.58 -5.10
CA ARG A 376 -18.77 35.59 -4.40
C ARG A 376 -18.43 34.14 -4.74
N ALA A 377 -18.04 33.86 -5.98
CA ALA A 377 -17.71 32.53 -6.45
C ALA A 377 -16.19 32.39 -6.64
N ILE A 378 -15.66 31.22 -6.28
CA ILE A 378 -14.28 30.81 -6.53
C ILE A 378 -14.33 29.51 -7.33
N ILE A 379 -13.53 29.44 -8.39
CA ILE A 379 -13.27 28.23 -9.15
C ILE A 379 -11.77 27.99 -9.13
N SER A 380 -11.34 26.77 -8.85
CA SER A 380 -9.94 26.38 -8.77
C SER A 380 -9.68 25.07 -9.48
N ALA A 381 -8.52 24.99 -10.13
CA ALA A 381 -8.05 23.79 -10.81
C ALA A 381 -6.57 23.60 -10.53
N ASP A 382 -6.19 22.37 -10.18
CA ASP A 382 -4.82 21.96 -9.90
C ASP A 382 -4.42 20.78 -10.76
N TYR A 383 -3.14 20.72 -11.08
CA TYR A 383 -2.46 19.54 -11.59
C TYR A 383 -1.25 19.22 -10.71
N GLU A 384 -1.10 17.94 -10.37
CA GLU A 384 0.06 17.42 -9.63
C GLU A 384 0.64 16.21 -10.36
N TYR A 385 1.96 16.12 -10.37
CA TYR A 385 2.69 14.94 -10.85
C TYR A 385 3.52 14.34 -9.73
N ARG A 386 3.42 13.00 -9.56
CA ARG A 386 4.22 12.19 -8.64
C ARG A 386 4.87 11.04 -9.40
N ALA A 387 6.19 10.96 -9.39
CA ALA A 387 6.94 9.95 -10.12
C ALA A 387 7.21 8.72 -9.24
N TYR A 388 6.23 7.86 -9.04
CA TYR A 388 6.41 6.65 -8.21
C TYR A 388 7.48 5.70 -8.76
N SER A 389 7.77 5.70 -10.06
CA SER A 389 8.90 4.97 -10.66
C SER A 389 10.28 5.44 -10.17
N ASP A 390 10.36 6.62 -9.59
CA ASP A 390 11.60 7.22 -9.11
C ASP A 390 11.85 7.00 -7.61
N MET A 391 10.97 6.25 -6.93
CA MET A 391 11.22 5.80 -5.57
C MET A 391 12.55 5.03 -5.51
N LYS A 392 13.28 5.19 -4.40
CA LYS A 392 14.55 4.49 -4.18
C LYS A 392 14.59 3.84 -2.82
N VAL A 393 14.87 2.56 -2.83
CA VAL A 393 15.16 1.75 -1.64
C VAL A 393 16.66 1.59 -1.49
N LYS A 394 17.14 1.78 -0.29
CA LYS A 394 18.56 1.67 0.07
C LYS A 394 18.69 0.85 1.35
N ASP A 395 19.87 0.22 1.50
CA ASP A 395 20.24 -0.40 2.77
C ASP A 395 20.47 0.66 3.87
N TRP A 396 20.66 0.20 5.08
CA TRP A 396 20.96 1.10 6.22
C TRP A 396 22.21 1.96 5.99
N ASN A 397 23.20 1.46 5.26
CA ASN A 397 24.43 2.19 4.94
C ASN A 397 24.24 3.22 3.81
N GLY A 398 23.09 3.21 3.13
CA GLY A 398 22.76 4.14 2.06
C GLY A 398 23.11 3.61 0.66
N ASN A 399 23.51 2.35 0.52
CA ASN A 399 23.73 1.73 -0.78
C ASN A 399 22.41 1.37 -1.45
N ASN A 400 22.33 1.49 -2.77
CA ASN A 400 21.10 1.18 -3.49
C ASN A 400 20.84 -0.33 -3.51
N TYR A 401 19.62 -0.74 -3.19
CA TYR A 401 19.09 -2.06 -3.47
C TYR A 401 18.62 -2.16 -4.92
N ASN A 402 19.54 -2.46 -5.84
CA ASN A 402 19.27 -2.38 -7.27
C ASN A 402 18.11 -3.28 -7.71
N ALA A 403 18.02 -4.52 -7.22
CA ALA A 403 16.94 -5.44 -7.57
C ALA A 403 15.57 -4.89 -7.16
N TYR A 404 15.44 -4.34 -5.96
CA TYR A 404 14.19 -3.70 -5.53
C TYR A 404 13.87 -2.43 -6.32
N ASN A 405 14.89 -1.63 -6.65
CA ASN A 405 14.69 -0.43 -7.44
C ASN A 405 14.32 -0.74 -8.90
N ASP A 406 14.77 -1.85 -9.45
CA ASP A 406 14.36 -2.34 -10.76
C ASP A 406 12.91 -2.87 -10.73
N ASN A 407 12.53 -3.55 -9.66
CA ASN A 407 11.14 -3.96 -9.44
C ASN A 407 10.21 -2.75 -9.31
N ILE A 408 10.61 -1.68 -8.62
CA ILE A 408 9.84 -0.43 -8.55
C ILE A 408 9.55 0.12 -9.94
N LYS A 409 10.55 0.18 -10.82
CA LYS A 409 10.38 0.66 -12.20
C LYS A 409 9.52 -0.28 -13.05
N THR A 410 9.54 -1.58 -12.75
CA THR A 410 8.70 -2.58 -13.43
C THR A 410 7.24 -2.43 -13.05
N PHE A 411 6.94 -2.21 -11.76
CA PHE A 411 5.57 -2.09 -11.27
C PHE A 411 4.95 -0.71 -11.46
N TYR A 412 5.73 0.35 -11.24
CA TYR A 412 5.20 1.70 -11.02
C TYR A 412 5.62 2.69 -12.10
N LYS A 413 4.75 3.66 -12.30
CA LYS A 413 4.94 4.81 -13.20
C LYS A 413 4.54 6.11 -12.50
N GLY A 414 4.71 7.23 -13.19
CA GLY A 414 4.24 8.52 -12.72
C GLY A 414 2.72 8.60 -12.67
N VAL A 415 2.22 9.28 -11.66
CA VAL A 415 0.79 9.54 -11.43
C VAL A 415 0.49 10.98 -11.76
N ASN A 416 -0.58 11.19 -12.52
CA ASN A 416 -1.17 12.49 -12.81
C ASN A 416 -2.40 12.68 -11.94
N ILE A 417 -2.46 13.81 -11.23
CA ILE A 417 -3.55 14.15 -10.34
C ILE A 417 -4.18 15.45 -10.83
N ILE A 418 -5.50 15.43 -11.02
CA ILE A 418 -6.29 16.60 -11.41
C ILE A 418 -7.27 16.87 -10.29
N ARG A 419 -7.33 18.13 -9.82
CA ARG A 419 -8.26 18.57 -8.79
C ARG A 419 -9.05 19.77 -9.31
N LEU A 420 -10.34 19.75 -9.06
CA LEU A 420 -11.27 20.83 -9.36
C LEU A 420 -12.04 21.19 -8.10
N GLY A 421 -12.20 22.47 -7.84
CA GLY A 421 -12.93 22.96 -6.69
C GLY A 421 -13.75 24.21 -7.01
N ALA A 422 -14.88 24.35 -6.34
CA ALA A 422 -15.72 25.53 -6.40
C ALA A 422 -16.24 25.89 -5.00
N GLU A 423 -16.30 27.18 -4.73
CA GLU A 423 -16.90 27.75 -3.52
C GLU A 423 -17.83 28.89 -3.92
N TYR A 424 -19.02 28.90 -3.35
CA TYR A 424 -19.97 30.00 -3.52
C TYR A 424 -20.40 30.55 -2.16
N ARG A 425 -20.20 31.83 -1.97
CA ARG A 425 -20.63 32.53 -0.77
C ARG A 425 -22.07 32.97 -0.93
N VAL A 426 -22.98 32.19 -0.33
CA VAL A 426 -24.42 32.47 -0.37
C VAL A 426 -24.76 33.73 0.41
N THR A 427 -24.20 33.85 1.62
CA THR A 427 -24.26 35.04 2.48
C THR A 427 -22.85 35.37 2.99
N PRO A 428 -22.61 36.53 3.61
CA PRO A 428 -21.31 36.82 4.21
C PRO A 428 -20.86 35.78 5.26
N ALA A 429 -21.81 35.07 5.88
CA ALA A 429 -21.57 34.06 6.91
C ALA A 429 -21.58 32.62 6.39
N PHE A 430 -22.22 32.36 5.24
CA PHE A 430 -22.48 31.00 4.78
C PHE A 430 -21.97 30.76 3.36
N SER A 431 -21.25 29.65 3.20
CA SER A 431 -20.68 29.19 1.91
C SER A 431 -21.03 27.74 1.63
N ILE A 432 -21.19 27.42 0.35
CA ILE A 432 -21.33 26.06 -0.16
C ILE A 432 -20.14 25.74 -1.05
N ARG A 433 -19.72 24.46 -1.08
CA ARG A 433 -18.54 24.01 -1.80
C ARG A 433 -18.79 22.67 -2.48
N ALA A 434 -18.07 22.47 -3.59
CA ALA A 434 -18.03 21.19 -4.29
C ALA A 434 -16.63 20.99 -4.88
N GLY A 435 -16.25 19.75 -5.08
CA GLY A 435 -14.97 19.41 -5.65
C GLY A 435 -14.92 18.03 -6.26
N TYR A 436 -13.89 17.83 -7.06
CA TYR A 436 -13.57 16.56 -7.67
C TYR A 436 -12.05 16.41 -7.74
N SER A 437 -11.56 15.19 -7.48
CA SER A 437 -10.15 14.86 -7.67
C SER A 437 -10.03 13.51 -8.35
N TYR A 438 -9.11 13.41 -9.29
CA TYR A 438 -8.77 12.18 -9.98
C TYR A 438 -7.28 11.93 -9.90
N GLU A 439 -6.91 10.73 -9.47
CA GLU A 439 -5.53 10.23 -9.47
C GLU A 439 -5.43 9.07 -10.46
N SER A 440 -4.54 9.18 -11.45
CA SER A 440 -4.32 8.11 -12.40
C SER A 440 -3.66 6.89 -11.75
N SER A 441 -3.76 5.73 -12.38
CA SER A 441 -3.13 4.51 -11.87
C SER A 441 -1.61 4.66 -11.76
N PRO A 442 -1.01 4.32 -10.61
CA PRO A 442 0.44 4.30 -10.44
C PRO A 442 1.10 3.09 -11.08
N VAL A 443 0.31 2.08 -11.49
CA VAL A 443 0.83 0.79 -11.97
C VAL A 443 1.11 0.88 -13.46
N GLN A 444 2.25 0.31 -13.89
CA GLN A 444 2.62 0.20 -15.31
C GLN A 444 1.53 -0.53 -16.10
N THR A 445 1.25 -0.03 -17.30
CA THR A 445 0.29 -0.65 -18.23
C THR A 445 0.87 -1.83 -19.00
N GLN A 446 2.18 -2.06 -18.93
CA GLN A 446 2.92 -3.05 -19.71
C GLN A 446 3.47 -4.20 -18.88
N LEU A 447 2.74 -4.66 -17.88
CA LEU A 447 3.02 -5.97 -17.27
C LEU A 447 2.39 -7.03 -18.19
N ILE A 448 3.03 -7.27 -19.34
CA ILE A 448 2.52 -8.10 -20.44
C ILE A 448 2.97 -9.54 -20.24
N ASP A 449 2.04 -10.47 -20.43
CA ASP A 449 2.35 -11.88 -20.62
C ASP A 449 3.11 -12.07 -21.95
N PRO A 450 4.37 -12.52 -21.92
CA PRO A 450 5.15 -12.72 -23.14
C PRO A 450 4.58 -13.80 -24.05
N ALA A 451 3.77 -14.73 -23.52
CA ALA A 451 3.19 -15.83 -24.31
C ALA A 451 2.03 -15.41 -25.21
N ASN A 452 1.18 -14.51 -24.76
CA ASN A 452 -0.06 -14.14 -25.48
C ASN A 452 -0.24 -12.64 -25.70
N ASN A 453 0.73 -11.83 -25.31
CA ASN A 453 0.72 -10.37 -25.44
C ASN A 453 -0.51 -9.71 -24.79
N SER A 454 -1.09 -10.35 -23.79
CA SER A 454 -2.19 -9.81 -22.98
C SER A 454 -1.67 -9.14 -21.72
N GLU A 455 -2.42 -8.15 -21.20
CA GLU A 455 -2.08 -7.52 -19.93
C GLU A 455 -2.25 -8.53 -18.79
N VAL A 456 -1.12 -9.04 -18.29
CA VAL A 456 -1.05 -9.93 -17.13
C VAL A 456 0.01 -9.38 -16.20
N ILE A 457 -0.27 -9.41 -14.90
CA ILE A 457 0.73 -9.00 -13.91
C ILE A 457 1.77 -10.11 -13.81
N TYR A 458 2.86 -9.94 -14.53
CA TYR A 458 4.04 -10.78 -14.45
C TYR A 458 5.12 -10.04 -13.67
N VAL A 459 5.54 -10.62 -12.57
CA VAL A 459 6.64 -10.10 -11.75
C VAL A 459 7.85 -10.97 -11.98
N PRO A 460 8.92 -10.42 -12.55
CA PRO A 460 10.18 -11.17 -12.59
C PRO A 460 10.62 -11.49 -11.17
N THR A 461 10.79 -12.75 -10.86
CA THR A 461 11.25 -13.23 -9.56
C THR A 461 12.77 -13.23 -9.44
N SER A 462 13.47 -12.52 -10.31
CA SER A 462 14.92 -12.44 -10.28
C SER A 462 15.43 -11.76 -9.00
N GLY A 463 16.21 -12.47 -8.24
CA GLY A 463 16.86 -12.01 -7.02
C GLY A 463 15.92 -12.03 -5.83
N ALA A 464 15.15 -13.11 -5.72
CA ALA A 464 14.42 -13.42 -4.52
C ALA A 464 15.35 -13.23 -3.33
N TYR A 465 15.05 -12.24 -2.54
CA TYR A 465 15.62 -12.16 -1.23
C TYR A 465 14.88 -13.16 -0.39
N ASP A 466 15.64 -13.98 0.20
CA ASP A 466 15.36 -15.29 0.69
C ASP A 466 14.41 -15.30 1.90
N THR A 467 14.07 -14.13 2.41
CA THR A 467 13.24 -13.96 3.61
C THR A 467 11.77 -13.70 3.33
N GLU A 468 11.39 -13.33 2.09
CA GLU A 468 10.00 -13.00 1.77
C GLU A 468 9.11 -14.26 1.72
N THR A 469 8.12 -14.30 2.58
CA THR A 469 7.17 -15.41 2.70
C THR A 469 5.74 -15.05 2.30
N GLN A 470 5.44 -13.77 2.09
CA GLN A 470 4.12 -13.33 1.65
C GLN A 470 3.99 -13.46 0.13
N PRO A 471 3.17 -14.41 -0.37
CA PRO A 471 3.00 -14.58 -1.82
C PRO A 471 2.16 -13.47 -2.44
N SER A 472 1.15 -13.02 -1.71
CA SER A 472 0.11 -12.13 -2.23
C SER A 472 0.54 -10.65 -2.19
N PHE A 473 0.01 -9.91 -3.14
CA PHE A 473 0.16 -8.47 -3.21
C PHE A 473 -1.07 -7.81 -3.84
N THR A 474 -1.22 -6.51 -3.59
CA THR A 474 -2.31 -5.72 -4.14
C THR A 474 -1.75 -4.49 -4.82
N LEU A 475 -2.18 -4.25 -6.05
CA LEU A 475 -1.78 -3.10 -6.84
C LEU A 475 -2.96 -2.12 -6.94
N ASP A 476 -2.80 -0.95 -6.33
CA ASP A 476 -3.79 0.11 -6.40
C ASP A 476 -3.81 0.73 -7.80
N ARG A 477 -5.02 0.91 -8.34
CA ARG A 477 -5.26 1.54 -9.64
C ARG A 477 -5.65 3.00 -9.45
N SER A 478 -6.52 3.52 -10.29
CA SER A 478 -6.98 4.90 -10.19
C SER A 478 -7.83 5.17 -8.95
N THR A 479 -7.81 6.42 -8.49
CA THR A 479 -8.62 6.88 -7.37
C THR A 479 -9.42 8.11 -7.78
N ASN A 480 -10.71 8.14 -7.41
CA ASN A 480 -11.60 9.27 -7.61
C ASN A 480 -12.11 9.79 -6.27
N TYR A 481 -12.21 11.10 -6.13
CA TYR A 481 -12.87 11.76 -5.01
C TYR A 481 -13.99 12.67 -5.52
N ILE A 482 -15.15 12.56 -4.93
CA ILE A 482 -16.28 13.47 -5.13
C ILE A 482 -16.56 14.12 -3.78
N THR A 483 -16.58 15.44 -3.74
CA THR A 483 -16.61 16.18 -2.50
C THR A 483 -17.64 17.29 -2.51
N CYS A 484 -18.20 17.60 -1.35
CA CYS A 484 -19.02 18.78 -1.13
C CYS A 484 -18.89 19.25 0.32
N GLY A 485 -19.34 20.47 0.59
CA GLY A 485 -19.24 21.00 1.94
C GLY A 485 -19.96 22.31 2.15
N LEU A 486 -20.01 22.68 3.42
CA LEU A 486 -20.65 23.88 3.95
C LEU A 486 -19.64 24.62 4.82
N GLY A 487 -19.71 25.93 4.83
CA GLY A 487 -18.92 26.76 5.72
C GLY A 487 -19.77 27.80 6.42
N TYR A 488 -19.49 28.03 7.69
CA TYR A 488 -20.16 29.04 8.49
C TYR A 488 -19.15 29.88 9.25
N ARG A 489 -19.32 31.18 9.26
CA ARG A 489 -18.49 32.13 10.00
C ARG A 489 -19.34 33.00 10.90
N TYR A 490 -18.86 33.14 12.13
CA TYR A 490 -19.44 34.05 13.11
C TYR A 490 -18.34 34.80 13.86
N LYS A 491 -18.19 36.09 13.58
CA LYS A 491 -17.09 36.92 14.09
C LYS A 491 -15.73 36.28 13.76
N ASN A 492 -14.96 35.94 14.79
CA ASN A 492 -13.64 35.32 14.67
C ASN A 492 -13.69 33.79 14.52
N PHE A 493 -14.84 33.16 14.80
CA PHE A 493 -15.04 31.72 14.72
C PHE A 493 -15.47 31.30 13.34
N TYR A 494 -15.06 30.12 12.93
CA TYR A 494 -15.57 29.44 11.75
C TYR A 494 -15.72 27.95 11.98
N ALA A 495 -16.69 27.37 11.30
CA ALA A 495 -16.93 25.93 11.26
C ALA A 495 -17.16 25.52 9.81
N ASP A 496 -16.46 24.47 9.38
CA ASP A 496 -16.61 23.90 8.05
C ASP A 496 -16.97 22.43 8.18
N LEU A 497 -17.92 21.97 7.36
CA LEU A 497 -18.31 20.58 7.26
C LEU A 497 -18.14 20.12 5.82
N ALA A 498 -17.53 18.95 5.64
CA ALA A 498 -17.35 18.33 4.34
C ALA A 498 -17.84 16.89 4.32
N TYR A 499 -18.34 16.48 3.19
CA TYR A 499 -18.53 15.09 2.81
C TYR A 499 -17.59 14.76 1.66
N VAL A 500 -16.83 13.68 1.81
CA VAL A 500 -15.83 13.22 0.84
C VAL A 500 -16.12 11.76 0.53
N TYR A 501 -16.44 11.47 -0.72
CA TYR A 501 -16.56 10.12 -1.23
C TYR A 501 -15.30 9.77 -2.03
N ARG A 502 -14.62 8.70 -1.62
CA ARG A 502 -13.43 8.15 -2.28
C ARG A 502 -13.76 6.79 -2.89
N HIS A 503 -13.38 6.62 -4.14
CA HIS A 503 -13.49 5.36 -4.85
C HIS A 503 -12.12 4.98 -5.42
N ARG A 504 -11.61 3.82 -5.02
CA ARG A 504 -10.36 3.24 -5.54
C ARG A 504 -10.60 1.83 -6.03
N GLU A 505 -10.04 1.51 -7.18
CA GLU A 505 -9.94 0.15 -7.69
C GLU A 505 -8.53 -0.39 -7.42
N SER A 506 -8.44 -1.69 -7.10
CA SER A 506 -7.19 -2.40 -6.87
C SER A 506 -7.29 -3.82 -7.41
N ASP A 507 -6.15 -4.37 -7.80
CA ASP A 507 -6.04 -5.76 -8.22
C ASP A 507 -5.26 -6.55 -7.15
N TYR A 508 -5.94 -7.50 -6.53
CA TYR A 508 -5.32 -8.48 -5.65
C TYR A 508 -4.81 -9.65 -6.48
N GLN A 509 -3.61 -10.10 -6.18
CA GLN A 509 -2.99 -11.27 -6.77
C GLN A 509 -2.52 -12.21 -5.65
N ALA A 510 -2.90 -13.49 -5.76
CA ALA A 510 -2.58 -14.49 -4.73
C ALA A 510 -1.07 -14.77 -4.64
N PHE A 511 -0.42 -14.80 -5.79
CA PHE A 511 1.04 -14.86 -5.93
C PHE A 511 1.40 -14.35 -7.34
N THR A 512 2.68 -14.24 -7.67
CA THR A 512 3.08 -13.79 -9.00
C THR A 512 2.71 -14.83 -10.06
N ASN A 513 2.32 -14.38 -11.25
CA ASN A 513 2.34 -15.26 -12.41
C ASN A 513 3.80 -15.64 -12.70
N TYR A 514 4.04 -16.85 -13.16
CA TYR A 514 5.40 -17.32 -13.41
C TYR A 514 5.49 -18.27 -14.60
N GLU A 515 6.66 -18.33 -15.19
CA GLU A 515 7.04 -19.39 -16.12
C GLU A 515 7.64 -20.53 -15.32
N GLU A 516 7.16 -21.75 -15.53
CA GLU A 516 7.73 -22.92 -14.86
C GLU A 516 9.20 -23.08 -15.25
N LEU A 517 10.11 -22.99 -14.29
CA LEU A 517 11.54 -23.08 -14.51
C LEU A 517 11.98 -24.49 -14.92
N MET A 518 11.26 -25.50 -14.43
CA MET A 518 11.48 -26.90 -14.79
C MET A 518 10.81 -27.29 -16.12
N ASN A 519 9.92 -26.45 -16.66
CA ASN A 519 9.25 -26.67 -17.92
C ASN A 519 9.12 -25.35 -18.72
N PRO A 520 10.23 -24.82 -19.26
CA PRO A 520 10.25 -23.54 -19.96
C PRO A 520 9.22 -23.47 -21.09
N GLY A 521 8.52 -22.34 -21.19
CA GLY A 521 7.41 -22.11 -22.10
C GLY A 521 6.03 -22.40 -21.52
N SER A 522 5.96 -22.97 -20.32
CA SER A 522 4.70 -23.16 -19.56
C SER A 522 4.48 -21.99 -18.61
N PHE A 523 3.44 -21.20 -18.86
CA PHE A 523 3.08 -20.06 -18.01
C PHE A 523 1.94 -20.43 -17.06
N VAL A 524 2.10 -20.08 -15.80
CA VAL A 524 1.14 -20.30 -14.73
C VAL A 524 0.56 -18.97 -14.27
N TYR A 525 -0.75 -18.90 -14.25
CA TYR A 525 -1.49 -17.69 -13.88
C TYR A 525 -2.09 -17.86 -12.49
N ALA A 526 -1.65 -17.02 -11.58
CA ALA A 526 -2.11 -17.04 -10.19
C ALA A 526 -3.56 -16.55 -10.07
N PRO A 527 -4.31 -17.05 -9.09
CA PRO A 527 -5.64 -16.52 -8.76
C PRO A 527 -5.59 -15.02 -8.45
N LYS A 528 -6.58 -14.29 -8.93
CA LYS A 528 -6.68 -12.84 -8.75
C LYS A 528 -8.09 -12.40 -8.44
N ALA A 529 -8.22 -11.25 -7.78
CA ALA A 529 -9.51 -10.62 -7.49
C ALA A 529 -9.45 -9.13 -7.76
N LYS A 530 -10.58 -8.58 -8.18
CA LYS A 530 -10.77 -7.13 -8.25
C LYS A 530 -11.27 -6.65 -6.89
N VAL A 531 -10.59 -5.66 -6.32
CA VAL A 531 -10.96 -5.04 -5.05
C VAL A 531 -11.42 -3.61 -5.31
N THR A 532 -12.63 -3.29 -4.87
CA THR A 532 -13.16 -1.94 -4.91
C THR A 532 -13.22 -1.40 -3.49
N TYR A 533 -12.60 -0.26 -3.26
CA TYR A 533 -12.57 0.43 -1.98
C TYR A 533 -13.39 1.71 -2.06
N ASN A 534 -14.44 1.79 -1.26
CA ASN A 534 -15.29 2.97 -1.12
C ASN A 534 -15.18 3.48 0.30
N ASN A 535 -14.85 4.75 0.44
CA ASN A 535 -14.73 5.44 1.70
C ASN A 535 -15.59 6.69 1.66
N SER A 536 -16.42 6.86 2.67
CA SER A 536 -17.19 8.09 2.91
C SER A 536 -16.64 8.77 4.16
N GLN A 537 -16.22 10.02 4.04
CA GLN A 537 -15.71 10.79 5.15
C GLN A 537 -16.66 11.95 5.48
N LEU A 538 -16.96 12.10 6.75
CA LEU A 538 -17.54 13.32 7.32
C LEU A 538 -16.43 14.06 8.04
N VAL A 539 -16.14 15.28 7.61
CA VAL A 539 -15.01 16.08 8.08
C VAL A 539 -15.51 17.37 8.68
N LEU A 540 -15.11 17.65 9.91
CA LEU A 540 -15.49 18.87 10.65
C LEU A 540 -14.22 19.65 11.01
N THR A 541 -14.17 20.90 10.61
CA THR A 541 -13.13 21.86 11.04
C THR A 541 -13.76 22.93 11.91
N LEU A 542 -13.14 23.19 13.05
CA LEU A 542 -13.42 24.32 13.90
C LEU A 542 -12.17 25.20 14.02
N GLY A 543 -12.34 26.50 13.88
CA GLY A 543 -11.22 27.42 13.94
C GLY A 543 -11.56 28.80 14.44
N VAL A 544 -10.51 29.54 14.79
CA VAL A 544 -10.56 30.91 15.28
C VAL A 544 -9.48 31.73 14.58
N ARG A 545 -9.87 32.90 14.06
CA ARG A 545 -8.96 33.91 13.50
C ARG A 545 -8.90 35.15 14.38
N PHE A 546 -7.72 35.67 14.64
CA PHE A 546 -7.54 36.80 15.54
C PHE A 546 -6.30 37.65 15.19
#